data_b9ddabe5f6d2f8249a7450bd1d75fe43
#
_entry.id   b9ddabe5f6d2f8249a7450bd1d75fe43
#
_cell.length_a   1.000
_cell.length_b   1.000
_cell.length_c   1.000
_cell.angle_alpha   90.00
_cell.angle_beta   90.00
_cell.angle_gamma   90.00
#
_symmetry.space_group_name_H-M   'P 1'
#
loop_
_entity.id
_entity.type
_entity.pdbx_description
1 polymer ?
#
loop_
_entity_poly.entity_id
_entity_poly.type
_entity_poly.pdbx_seq_one_letter_code
_entity_poly.pdbx_strand_id
1 'polypeptide(L)'
;MSSSFSLSSLSSVTHHHHHLRRHRLSPSLSIKNSSNNKPPTTKPTSWVSPDWLTSLTKSLTTFGPKDESNIPIASAKLDDVSDLLGGALFLPLFKWMNEYGPIYRLAAGPRDFVVVSDPAIAKHVLRNYGTKYAKGLVAEVSEFLFGSGFAIAEGSLWTVRRRAVVPSLHKKYLSIIVERVFCRCAEQLVEKLKPDALNGSPVNMEEKFSQLTLDVIGLALFNYNFDSLTTNSPVIDSINALCKVIPRQIKAEKAVTLIRQTVEELIVKCKEIVENEGERINEEEYVNDADPSILRFLLASREEVSSAQLRDDLLSMLVAGHETTGSVLTWTAYLLSKDPSSLRKAQEEVDRVLEGRLPTYEDVKNLKFLTRCIMESMRLYPHPPVLLRRAQVEDVLPGNYKVNAGQDIMISVYNIHHSAQVWERADEFVPERFDSEGAVPNETNTDFRFIPFSGGPRKCVGDQFALLEAIVSLAVLLQHVSFDLVPDQNIGMTTGATIHTTNGLYMKLTQRQRQTASTFAAANSSS
;
A
#
# COMPACT_ATOMS: atom_id res chain seq x y z
N MET A 1 9.16 -35.45 34.06
CA MET A 1 9.81 -36.62 33.41
C MET A 1 10.26 -36.14 32.04
N SER A 2 11.57 -35.97 31.97
CA SER A 2 12.32 -35.55 30.78
C SER A 2 12.50 -36.73 29.82
N SER A 3 12.41 -36.50 28.53
CA SER A 3 13.10 -37.31 27.54
C SER A 3 13.47 -36.48 26.32
N SER A 4 14.72 -36.14 26.30
CA SER A 4 15.55 -35.74 25.18
C SER A 4 15.68 -36.89 24.18
N PHE A 5 15.67 -36.60 22.87
CA PHE A 5 16.23 -37.46 21.84
C PHE A 5 17.25 -36.71 21.01
N SER A 6 18.45 -37.27 21.04
CA SER A 6 19.67 -36.84 20.38
C SER A 6 19.82 -37.40 18.97
N LEU A 7 20.54 -36.67 18.15
CA LEU A 7 21.14 -37.06 16.86
C LEU A 7 22.14 -38.23 16.99
N SER A 8 22.10 -39.19 16.06
CA SER A 8 23.29 -39.90 15.54
C SER A 8 22.86 -40.70 14.30
N SER A 9 23.45 -40.48 13.22
CA SER A 9 24.68 -40.92 12.53
C SER A 9 24.43 -41.94 11.43
N LEU A 10 24.80 -41.54 10.23
CA LEU A 10 25.59 -42.19 9.17
C LEU A 10 25.50 -43.71 8.97
N SER A 11 25.20 -44.15 7.75
CA SER A 11 26.15 -44.97 6.98
C SER A 11 25.70 -45.25 5.56
N SER A 12 26.56 -44.98 4.66
CA SER A 12 26.89 -45.44 3.32
C SER A 12 26.43 -46.83 2.88
N VAL A 13 25.91 -46.96 1.64
CA VAL A 13 26.09 -48.15 0.80
C VAL A 13 26.24 -47.75 -0.68
N THR A 14 27.23 -48.39 -1.26
CA THR A 14 27.91 -48.27 -2.53
C THR A 14 27.15 -48.81 -3.74
N HIS A 15 27.43 -48.19 -4.89
CA HIS A 15 27.56 -48.66 -6.26
C HIS A 15 26.78 -49.87 -6.77
N HIS A 16 26.07 -49.63 -7.90
CA HIS A 16 26.16 -50.54 -9.07
C HIS A 16 26.06 -49.79 -10.39
N HIS A 17 27.12 -49.96 -11.20
CA HIS A 17 27.19 -49.58 -12.62
C HIS A 17 26.36 -50.50 -13.47
N HIS A 18 25.60 -49.94 -14.45
CA HIS A 18 25.29 -50.63 -15.70
C HIS A 18 25.52 -49.73 -16.89
N HIS A 19 26.52 -50.13 -17.68
CA HIS A 19 26.76 -49.66 -19.04
C HIS A 19 25.69 -50.21 -20.00
N LEU A 20 25.17 -49.37 -20.89
CA LEU A 20 24.72 -49.79 -22.23
C LEU A 20 24.78 -48.63 -23.26
N ARG A 21 25.73 -48.79 -24.14
CA ARG A 21 25.86 -48.58 -25.58
C ARG A 21 25.16 -47.39 -26.28
N ARG A 22 26.07 -46.63 -26.90
CA ARG A 22 25.90 -45.65 -27.97
C ARG A 22 25.21 -46.23 -29.21
N HIS A 23 24.30 -45.47 -29.83
CA HIS A 23 24.10 -45.45 -31.26
C HIS A 23 24.18 -44.01 -31.77
N ARG A 24 25.18 -43.76 -32.64
CA ARG A 24 25.29 -42.60 -33.51
C ARG A 24 24.38 -42.76 -34.69
N LEU A 25 23.66 -41.73 -35.07
CA LEU A 25 23.31 -41.41 -36.45
C LEU A 25 23.21 -39.89 -36.60
N SER A 26 24.14 -39.33 -37.39
CA SER A 26 24.04 -38.00 -38.00
C SER A 26 23.32 -38.11 -39.33
N PRO A 27 22.63 -37.06 -39.78
CA PRO A 27 23.17 -36.37 -40.93
C PRO A 27 23.20 -34.85 -40.79
N SER A 28 24.26 -34.29 -41.32
CA SER A 28 24.56 -32.89 -41.54
C SER A 28 23.55 -32.23 -42.49
N LEU A 29 23.03 -31.08 -42.11
CA LEU A 29 22.52 -30.08 -43.04
C LEU A 29 23.12 -28.73 -42.66
N SER A 30 23.99 -28.26 -43.55
CA SER A 30 24.59 -26.94 -43.52
C SER A 30 23.54 -25.89 -43.89
N ILE A 31 23.28 -24.94 -43.01
CA ILE A 31 22.63 -23.69 -43.37
C ILE A 31 23.58 -22.54 -43.03
N LYS A 32 23.77 -21.72 -44.03
CA LYS A 32 24.70 -20.59 -44.09
C LYS A 32 24.41 -19.53 -43.03
N ASN A 33 25.48 -18.99 -42.48
CA ASN A 33 25.52 -17.74 -41.69
C ASN A 33 24.78 -16.61 -42.41
N SER A 34 23.83 -16.01 -41.72
CA SER A 34 23.46 -14.62 -41.95
C SER A 34 23.37 -13.89 -40.62
N SER A 35 24.27 -12.93 -40.51
CA SER A 35 24.28 -11.69 -39.73
C SER A 35 23.74 -11.70 -38.28
N ASN A 36 24.69 -11.48 -37.39
CA ASN A 36 24.54 -10.93 -36.03
C ASN A 36 23.53 -9.78 -35.98
N ASN A 37 22.41 -10.03 -35.33
CA ASN A 37 21.67 -9.00 -34.64
C ASN A 37 21.39 -9.47 -33.20
N LYS A 38 22.33 -9.21 -32.30
CA LYS A 38 22.02 -9.18 -30.87
C LYS A 38 21.06 -8.01 -30.63
N PRO A 39 19.93 -8.19 -29.93
CA PRO A 39 19.16 -7.05 -29.48
C PRO A 39 20.05 -6.23 -28.53
N PRO A 40 19.95 -4.89 -28.55
CA PRO A 40 20.72 -4.07 -27.63
C PRO A 40 20.30 -4.38 -26.20
N THR A 41 21.24 -4.87 -25.40
CA THR A 41 21.11 -4.95 -23.95
C THR A 41 21.12 -3.52 -23.42
N THR A 42 19.97 -2.90 -23.34
CA THR A 42 19.80 -1.69 -22.53
C THR A 42 19.97 -2.06 -21.07
N LYS A 43 21.11 -1.78 -20.51
CA LYS A 43 21.30 -1.77 -19.05
C LYS A 43 20.24 -0.85 -18.46
N PRO A 44 19.51 -1.27 -17.42
CA PRO A 44 18.60 -0.36 -16.73
C PRO A 44 19.43 0.80 -16.18
N THR A 45 19.16 2.00 -16.65
CA THR A 45 19.77 3.23 -16.11
C THR A 45 19.28 3.39 -14.69
N SER A 46 20.19 3.19 -13.73
CA SER A 46 19.89 3.42 -12.32
C SER A 46 19.54 4.91 -12.12
N TRP A 47 18.44 5.16 -11.44
CA TRP A 47 17.98 6.52 -11.05
C TRP A 47 18.97 7.28 -10.16
N VAL A 48 20.06 6.63 -9.75
CA VAL A 48 21.05 7.13 -8.77
C VAL A 48 22.45 7.27 -9.39
N SER A 49 22.56 7.31 -10.73
CA SER A 49 23.87 7.60 -11.33
C SER A 49 24.14 9.12 -11.34
N PRO A 50 25.39 9.58 -11.08
CA PRO A 50 25.76 10.99 -11.22
C PRO A 50 25.43 11.61 -12.58
N ASP A 51 25.29 10.77 -13.61
CA ASP A 51 25.00 11.18 -14.99
C ASP A 51 23.59 11.75 -15.19
N TRP A 52 22.61 11.39 -14.36
CA TRP A 52 21.28 12.00 -14.46
C TRP A 52 21.24 13.43 -13.89
N LEU A 53 22.02 13.71 -12.85
CA LEU A 53 22.19 15.08 -12.30
C LEU A 53 22.82 16.02 -13.33
N THR A 54 23.80 15.53 -14.12
CA THR A 54 24.39 16.30 -15.22
C THR A 54 23.48 16.44 -16.43
N SER A 55 22.57 15.46 -16.65
CA SER A 55 21.55 15.57 -17.71
C SER A 55 20.40 16.50 -17.30
N LEU A 56 20.05 16.59 -16.01
CA LEU A 56 19.08 17.56 -15.47
C LEU A 56 19.52 19.01 -15.80
N THR A 57 20.78 19.34 -15.53
CA THR A 57 21.31 20.70 -15.83
C THR A 57 21.38 21.00 -17.32
N LYS A 58 21.60 20.01 -18.18
CA LYS A 58 21.60 20.17 -19.64
C LYS A 58 20.17 20.22 -20.22
N SER A 59 19.22 19.51 -19.65
CA SER A 59 17.83 19.48 -20.15
C SER A 59 17.06 20.75 -19.80
N LEU A 60 17.44 21.47 -18.73
CA LEU A 60 16.83 22.75 -18.35
C LEU A 60 17.09 23.87 -19.35
N THR A 61 18.03 23.69 -20.31
CA THR A 61 18.42 24.71 -21.28
C THR A 61 18.00 24.40 -22.72
N THR A 62 17.40 23.25 -23.01
CA THR A 62 17.13 22.84 -24.40
C THR A 62 15.68 22.41 -24.59
N PHE A 63 14.75 23.36 -24.50
CA PHE A 63 13.46 23.18 -25.13
C PHE A 63 13.52 23.69 -26.57
N GLY A 64 13.32 22.79 -27.52
CA GLY A 64 13.26 23.06 -28.95
C GLY A 64 12.02 23.91 -29.35
N PRO A 65 11.82 24.18 -30.64
CA PRO A 65 10.90 25.20 -31.12
C PRO A 65 9.44 24.84 -30.83
N LYS A 66 8.70 25.85 -30.33
CA LYS A 66 7.23 25.90 -30.07
C LYS A 66 6.62 24.66 -29.46
N ASP A 67 6.54 24.64 -28.13
CA ASP A 67 5.74 23.69 -27.39
C ASP A 67 4.24 23.93 -27.68
N GLU A 68 3.63 23.05 -28.46
CA GLU A 68 2.20 23.10 -28.78
C GLU A 68 1.30 22.52 -27.69
N SER A 69 1.85 22.10 -26.56
CA SER A 69 1.09 21.41 -25.49
C SER A 69 0.13 22.32 -24.75
N ASN A 70 0.33 23.62 -24.78
CA ASN A 70 -0.35 24.63 -23.94
C ASN A 70 -0.14 24.42 -22.42
N ILE A 71 0.83 23.60 -22.02
CA ILE A 71 1.11 23.29 -20.61
C ILE A 71 2.31 24.12 -20.14
N PRO A 72 2.18 24.91 -19.04
CA PRO A 72 3.29 25.67 -18.47
C PRO A 72 4.46 24.76 -18.09
N ILE A 73 5.68 25.22 -18.29
CA ILE A 73 6.89 24.48 -17.94
C ILE A 73 7.41 25.03 -16.61
N ALA A 74 7.47 24.16 -15.59
CA ALA A 74 8.06 24.50 -14.31
C ALA A 74 9.58 24.58 -14.44
N SER A 75 10.17 25.74 -14.14
CA SER A 75 11.61 25.91 -14.03
C SER A 75 12.05 25.57 -12.61
N ALA A 76 12.47 24.32 -12.39
CA ALA A 76 13.01 23.88 -11.12
C ALA A 76 14.34 24.58 -10.82
N LYS A 77 14.46 25.22 -9.66
CA LYS A 77 15.72 25.72 -9.13
C LYS A 77 16.52 24.57 -8.49
N LEU A 78 17.82 24.76 -8.31
CA LEU A 78 18.70 23.72 -7.76
C LEU A 78 18.23 23.25 -6.36
N ASP A 79 17.73 24.17 -5.54
CA ASP A 79 17.18 23.86 -4.21
C ASP A 79 15.92 23.01 -4.29
N ASP A 80 15.02 23.28 -5.25
CA ASP A 80 13.82 22.48 -5.48
C ASP A 80 14.17 21.05 -5.94
N VAL A 81 15.25 20.87 -6.68
CA VAL A 81 15.76 19.55 -7.08
C VAL A 81 16.35 18.81 -5.87
N SER A 82 17.02 19.52 -4.96
CA SER A 82 17.47 18.96 -3.68
C SER A 82 16.30 18.43 -2.86
N ASP A 83 15.19 19.16 -2.81
CA ASP A 83 13.96 18.74 -2.13
C ASP A 83 13.31 17.51 -2.77
N LEU A 84 13.33 17.41 -4.11
CA LEU A 84 12.90 16.20 -4.82
C LEU A 84 13.71 14.95 -4.45
N LEU A 85 15.00 15.14 -4.15
CA LEU A 85 15.92 14.08 -3.75
C LEU A 85 15.94 13.84 -2.23
N GLY A 86 15.52 14.84 -1.46
CA GLY A 86 15.68 14.89 0.00
C GLY A 86 14.60 14.20 0.81
N GLY A 87 13.55 13.64 0.20
CA GLY A 87 12.60 12.82 0.94
C GLY A 87 11.12 12.98 0.61
N ALA A 88 10.55 14.17 0.48
CA ALA A 88 9.11 14.38 0.33
C ALA A 88 8.76 14.99 -1.05
N LEU A 89 8.89 14.19 -2.11
CA LEU A 89 8.64 14.56 -3.52
C LEU A 89 7.34 15.37 -3.73
N PHE A 90 6.29 15.09 -3.00
CA PHE A 90 5.00 15.77 -3.17
C PHE A 90 4.99 17.23 -2.70
N LEU A 91 5.89 17.64 -1.79
CA LEU A 91 5.96 19.04 -1.31
C LEU A 91 6.46 20.02 -2.40
N PRO A 92 7.56 19.77 -3.12
CA PRO A 92 7.90 20.57 -4.29
C PRO A 92 6.82 20.60 -5.36
N LEU A 93 6.12 19.47 -5.61
CA LEU A 93 5.02 19.44 -6.57
C LEU A 93 3.86 20.35 -6.14
N PHE A 94 3.59 20.44 -4.84
CA PHE A 94 2.57 21.34 -4.31
C PHE A 94 2.96 22.81 -4.45
N LYS A 95 4.23 23.15 -4.17
CA LYS A 95 4.79 24.50 -4.39
C LYS A 95 4.61 24.92 -5.85
N TRP A 96 5.00 24.07 -6.80
CA TRP A 96 4.89 24.37 -8.23
C TRP A 96 3.45 24.44 -8.72
N MET A 97 2.52 23.67 -8.13
CA MET A 97 1.09 23.85 -8.42
C MET A 97 0.60 25.26 -8.07
N ASN A 98 1.04 25.81 -6.96
CA ASN A 98 0.67 27.17 -6.56
C ASN A 98 1.32 28.26 -7.45
N GLU A 99 2.46 27.97 -8.09
CA GLU A 99 3.18 28.87 -8.97
C GLU A 99 2.70 28.80 -10.43
N TYR A 100 2.52 27.58 -10.98
CA TYR A 100 2.24 27.33 -12.39
C TYR A 100 0.79 26.93 -12.68
N GLY A 101 -0.01 26.68 -11.64
CA GLY A 101 -1.40 26.21 -11.78
C GLY A 101 -1.56 24.68 -11.67
N PRO A 102 -2.78 24.16 -11.87
CA PRO A 102 -3.13 22.78 -11.60
C PRO A 102 -2.57 21.75 -12.59
N ILE A 103 -1.95 22.23 -13.69
CA ILE A 103 -1.26 21.38 -14.66
C ILE A 103 0.03 22.08 -15.11
N TYR A 104 1.15 21.35 -15.08
CA TYR A 104 2.44 21.86 -15.55
C TYR A 104 3.35 20.70 -15.98
N ARG A 105 4.40 21.03 -16.77
CA ARG A 105 5.43 20.08 -17.17
C ARG A 105 6.65 20.22 -16.27
N LEU A 106 7.20 19.08 -15.87
CA LEU A 106 8.42 18.98 -15.09
C LEU A 106 9.42 18.12 -15.85
N ALA A 107 10.50 18.73 -16.31
CA ALA A 107 11.61 18.01 -16.91
C ALA A 107 12.50 17.43 -15.80
N ALA A 108 12.60 16.08 -15.73
CA ALA A 108 13.43 15.37 -14.77
C ALA A 108 14.45 14.49 -15.51
N GLY A 109 15.57 15.07 -15.88
CA GLY A 109 16.60 14.40 -16.68
C GLY A 109 16.11 14.06 -18.08
N PRO A 110 16.24 12.79 -18.52
CA PRO A 110 15.80 12.36 -19.85
C PRO A 110 14.28 12.19 -19.96
N ARG A 111 13.52 12.42 -18.89
CA ARG A 111 12.08 12.26 -18.86
C ARG A 111 11.37 13.59 -18.62
N ASP A 112 10.23 13.72 -19.25
CA ASP A 112 9.33 14.84 -19.16
C ASP A 112 8.01 14.36 -18.58
N PHE A 113 7.60 14.93 -17.44
CA PHE A 113 6.37 14.59 -16.74
C PHE A 113 5.34 15.70 -16.91
N VAL A 114 4.11 15.34 -17.23
CA VAL A 114 2.96 16.22 -17.02
C VAL A 114 2.44 15.99 -15.61
N VAL A 115 2.56 16.99 -14.76
CA VAL A 115 2.02 16.94 -13.38
C VAL A 115 0.60 17.46 -13.39
N VAL A 116 -0.32 16.67 -12.86
CA VAL A 116 -1.75 16.93 -12.83
C VAL A 116 -2.22 17.06 -11.37
N SER A 117 -2.85 18.17 -11.06
CA SER A 117 -3.44 18.50 -9.76
C SER A 117 -4.91 18.92 -9.88
N ASP A 118 -5.51 18.75 -11.06
CA ASP A 118 -6.91 19.04 -11.33
C ASP A 118 -7.76 17.76 -11.28
N PRO A 119 -8.89 17.73 -10.51
CA PRO A 119 -9.75 16.56 -10.41
C PRO A 119 -10.35 16.09 -11.74
N ALA A 120 -10.73 17.02 -12.65
CA ALA A 120 -11.35 16.65 -13.92
C ALA A 120 -10.33 16.02 -14.88
N ILE A 121 -9.09 16.54 -14.89
CA ILE A 121 -7.99 15.97 -15.68
C ILE A 121 -7.60 14.61 -15.08
N ALA A 122 -7.47 14.49 -13.76
CA ALA A 122 -7.18 13.23 -13.08
C ALA A 122 -8.25 12.17 -13.40
N LYS A 123 -9.53 12.56 -13.38
CA LYS A 123 -10.67 11.71 -13.78
C LYS A 123 -10.53 11.22 -15.21
N HIS A 124 -10.20 12.12 -16.16
CA HIS A 124 -10.00 11.79 -17.56
C HIS A 124 -8.90 10.72 -17.72
N VAL A 125 -7.72 10.95 -17.13
CA VAL A 125 -6.59 10.03 -17.24
C VAL A 125 -6.88 8.68 -16.60
N LEU A 126 -7.45 8.68 -15.39
CA LEU A 126 -7.67 7.44 -14.62
C LEU A 126 -8.80 6.58 -15.21
N ARG A 127 -9.84 7.18 -15.81
CA ARG A 127 -10.95 6.44 -16.45
C ARG A 127 -10.59 5.86 -17.81
N ASN A 128 -9.67 6.49 -18.55
CA ASN A 128 -9.24 6.02 -19.88
C ASN A 128 -8.04 5.04 -19.82
N TYR A 129 -7.85 4.39 -18.67
CA TYR A 129 -6.85 3.33 -18.52
C TYR A 129 -7.13 2.15 -19.47
N GLY A 130 -6.08 1.59 -20.06
CA GLY A 130 -6.13 0.45 -20.98
C GLY A 130 -6.51 0.83 -22.43
N THR A 131 -7.10 2.01 -22.64
CA THR A 131 -7.39 2.53 -23.98
C THR A 131 -6.40 3.61 -24.40
N LYS A 132 -6.12 4.56 -23.52
CA LYS A 132 -5.21 5.68 -23.78
C LYS A 132 -4.02 5.73 -22.82
N TYR A 133 -4.13 5.13 -21.63
CA TYR A 133 -3.13 5.21 -20.57
C TYR A 133 -2.77 3.84 -20.01
N ALA A 134 -1.51 3.68 -19.64
CA ALA A 134 -0.93 2.50 -19.00
C ALA A 134 -0.30 2.88 -17.64
N LYS A 135 0.19 1.89 -16.88
CA LYS A 135 0.94 2.11 -15.62
C LYS A 135 2.23 2.89 -15.85
N GLY A 136 2.91 2.63 -16.98
CA GLY A 136 4.13 3.32 -17.34
C GLY A 136 5.26 3.12 -16.34
N LEU A 137 5.91 4.22 -15.95
CA LEU A 137 7.11 4.20 -15.12
C LEU A 137 6.97 3.39 -13.83
N VAL A 138 5.80 3.41 -13.16
CA VAL A 138 5.64 2.65 -11.92
C VAL A 138 5.77 1.14 -12.15
N ALA A 139 5.32 0.61 -13.29
CA ALA A 139 5.52 -0.78 -13.63
C ALA A 139 7.00 -1.09 -13.87
N GLU A 140 7.70 -0.23 -14.63
CA GLU A 140 9.13 -0.38 -14.94
C GLU A 140 10.00 -0.42 -13.68
N VAL A 141 9.77 0.50 -12.73
CA VAL A 141 10.59 0.61 -11.51
C VAL A 141 10.22 -0.40 -10.43
N SER A 142 9.04 -1.02 -10.50
CA SER A 142 8.56 -1.95 -9.49
C SER A 142 8.59 -3.41 -9.92
N GLU A 143 8.96 -3.71 -11.17
CA GLU A 143 9.02 -5.06 -11.71
C GLU A 143 9.98 -5.97 -10.91
N PHE A 144 11.12 -5.42 -10.47
CA PHE A 144 12.08 -6.17 -9.65
C PHE A 144 11.45 -6.69 -8.34
N LEU A 145 10.44 -5.99 -7.81
CA LEU A 145 9.73 -6.35 -6.58
C LEU A 145 8.54 -7.25 -6.86
N PHE A 146 7.65 -6.82 -7.74
CA PHE A 146 6.33 -7.43 -7.95
C PHE A 146 6.33 -8.45 -9.10
N GLY A 147 7.44 -8.62 -9.83
CA GLY A 147 7.46 -9.49 -11.01
C GLY A 147 6.35 -9.14 -11.99
N SER A 148 5.51 -10.14 -12.31
CA SER A 148 4.32 -9.98 -13.17
C SER A 148 3.02 -9.81 -12.35
N GLY A 149 3.11 -9.45 -11.06
CA GLY A 149 1.95 -9.34 -10.16
C GLY A 149 0.89 -8.35 -10.67
N PHE A 150 -0.36 -8.64 -10.36
CA PHE A 150 -1.52 -7.88 -10.90
C PHE A 150 -1.50 -6.38 -10.56
N ALA A 151 -0.78 -5.95 -9.53
CA ALA A 151 -0.65 -4.53 -9.18
C ALA A 151 -0.01 -3.71 -10.30
N ILE A 152 0.95 -4.30 -11.04
CA ILE A 152 1.68 -3.64 -12.12
C ILE A 152 1.41 -4.25 -13.51
N ALA A 153 0.82 -5.45 -13.58
CA ALA A 153 0.47 -6.12 -14.82
C ALA A 153 -0.45 -5.28 -15.72
N GLU A 154 -0.35 -5.49 -17.02
CA GLU A 154 -1.10 -4.77 -18.05
C GLU A 154 -1.99 -5.73 -18.88
N GLY A 155 -2.94 -5.17 -19.61
CA GLY A 155 -3.75 -5.87 -20.61
C GLY A 155 -4.58 -7.03 -20.04
N SER A 156 -4.59 -8.16 -20.76
CA SER A 156 -5.36 -9.35 -20.42
C SER A 156 -4.92 -10.00 -19.12
N LEU A 157 -3.61 -10.05 -18.85
CA LEU A 157 -3.06 -10.62 -17.62
C LEU A 157 -3.64 -9.89 -16.40
N TRP A 158 -3.59 -8.56 -16.39
CA TRP A 158 -4.20 -7.76 -15.31
C TRP A 158 -5.69 -8.06 -15.16
N THR A 159 -6.44 -8.13 -16.27
CA THR A 159 -7.89 -8.34 -16.23
C THR A 159 -8.24 -9.68 -15.59
N VAL A 160 -7.55 -10.75 -16.00
CA VAL A 160 -7.75 -12.11 -15.46
C VAL A 160 -7.38 -12.14 -13.98
N ARG A 161 -6.19 -11.67 -13.61
CA ARG A 161 -5.71 -11.74 -12.22
C ARG A 161 -6.56 -10.88 -11.27
N ARG A 162 -6.95 -9.66 -11.70
CA ARG A 162 -7.86 -8.84 -10.90
C ARG A 162 -9.21 -9.54 -10.65
N ARG A 163 -9.78 -10.19 -11.66
CA ARG A 163 -11.04 -10.94 -11.51
C ARG A 163 -10.90 -12.11 -10.54
N ALA A 164 -9.76 -12.80 -10.53
CA ALA A 164 -9.50 -13.87 -9.59
C ALA A 164 -9.44 -13.39 -8.13
N VAL A 165 -8.85 -12.23 -7.87
CA VAL A 165 -8.66 -11.69 -6.51
C VAL A 165 -9.94 -11.06 -5.95
N VAL A 166 -10.73 -10.36 -6.77
CA VAL A 166 -11.91 -9.59 -6.30
C VAL A 166 -12.88 -10.39 -5.42
N PRO A 167 -13.26 -11.65 -5.75
CA PRO A 167 -14.20 -12.39 -4.92
C PRO A 167 -13.71 -12.65 -3.49
N SER A 168 -12.40 -12.83 -3.27
CA SER A 168 -11.83 -13.02 -1.93
C SER A 168 -11.92 -11.77 -1.03
N LEU A 169 -12.33 -10.63 -1.58
CA LEU A 169 -12.52 -9.36 -0.88
C LEU A 169 -14.00 -8.95 -0.80
N HIS A 170 -14.92 -9.87 -1.07
CA HIS A 170 -16.36 -9.60 -0.92
C HIS A 170 -16.78 -9.57 0.54
N LYS A 171 -17.90 -8.90 0.82
CA LYS A 171 -18.48 -8.70 2.16
C LYS A 171 -18.47 -9.99 3.00
N LYS A 172 -18.85 -11.13 2.42
CA LYS A 172 -18.96 -12.43 3.10
C LYS A 172 -17.61 -12.86 3.72
N TYR A 173 -16.51 -12.70 2.99
CA TYR A 173 -15.16 -13.03 3.45
C TYR A 173 -14.60 -11.95 4.38
N LEU A 174 -14.86 -10.69 4.05
CA LEU A 174 -14.42 -9.58 4.90
C LEU A 174 -15.04 -9.64 6.30
N SER A 175 -16.28 -10.12 6.46
CA SER A 175 -16.87 -10.28 7.80
C SER A 175 -16.08 -11.27 8.67
N ILE A 176 -15.59 -12.36 8.08
CA ILE A 176 -14.76 -13.35 8.78
C ILE A 176 -13.39 -12.77 9.13
N ILE A 177 -12.78 -12.07 8.18
CA ILE A 177 -11.48 -11.42 8.39
C ILE A 177 -11.57 -10.36 9.49
N VAL A 178 -12.65 -9.57 9.56
CA VAL A 178 -12.90 -8.63 10.66
C VAL A 178 -12.82 -9.33 12.00
N GLU A 179 -13.56 -10.41 12.18
CA GLU A 179 -13.67 -11.08 13.48
C GLU A 179 -12.43 -11.91 13.82
N ARG A 180 -11.91 -12.69 12.88
CA ARG A 180 -10.83 -13.64 13.14
C ARG A 180 -9.42 -13.06 13.01
N VAL A 181 -9.26 -11.99 12.24
CA VAL A 181 -7.94 -11.40 11.96
C VAL A 181 -7.82 -10.01 12.56
N PHE A 182 -8.63 -9.04 12.13
CA PHE A 182 -8.47 -7.64 12.54
C PHE A 182 -8.64 -7.47 14.04
N CYS A 183 -9.72 -8.01 14.61
CA CYS A 183 -9.97 -7.93 16.05
C CYS A 183 -8.85 -8.58 16.86
N ARG A 184 -8.44 -9.79 16.46
CA ARG A 184 -7.36 -10.52 17.16
C ARG A 184 -6.04 -9.75 17.15
N CYS A 185 -5.61 -9.25 15.98
CA CYS A 185 -4.35 -8.50 15.89
C CYS A 185 -4.43 -7.17 16.66
N ALA A 186 -5.58 -6.49 16.62
CA ALA A 186 -5.78 -5.25 17.37
C ALA A 186 -5.76 -5.49 18.89
N GLU A 187 -6.35 -6.57 19.40
CA GLU A 187 -6.24 -6.97 20.81
C GLU A 187 -4.78 -7.29 21.19
N GLN A 188 -4.04 -8.02 20.35
CA GLN A 188 -2.62 -8.29 20.59
C GLN A 188 -1.81 -6.99 20.68
N LEU A 189 -2.09 -6.01 19.82
CA LEU A 189 -1.47 -4.70 19.92
C LEU A 189 -1.80 -4.03 21.26
N VAL A 190 -3.07 -4.00 21.67
CA VAL A 190 -3.49 -3.41 22.96
C VAL A 190 -2.78 -4.08 24.13
N GLU A 191 -2.74 -5.42 24.16
CA GLU A 191 -2.03 -6.17 25.20
C GLU A 191 -0.53 -5.80 25.27
N LYS A 192 0.09 -5.63 24.10
CA LYS A 192 1.50 -5.24 24.00
C LYS A 192 1.76 -3.81 24.48
N LEU A 193 0.78 -2.92 24.33
CA LEU A 193 0.88 -1.51 24.75
C LEU A 193 0.55 -1.27 26.24
N LYS A 194 -0.11 -2.21 26.92
CA LYS A 194 -0.48 -2.07 28.34
C LYS A 194 0.67 -1.73 29.28
N PRO A 195 1.85 -2.39 29.21
CA PRO A 195 2.98 -2.05 30.07
C PRO A 195 3.44 -0.60 29.88
N ASP A 196 3.51 -0.14 28.64
CA ASP A 196 3.93 1.22 28.32
C ASP A 196 2.90 2.25 28.79
N ALA A 197 1.60 1.94 28.65
CA ALA A 197 0.52 2.78 29.15
C ALA A 197 0.51 2.89 30.70
N LEU A 198 0.91 1.82 31.41
CA LEU A 198 1.04 1.83 32.87
C LEU A 198 2.28 2.61 33.34
N ASN A 199 3.38 2.49 32.64
CA ASN A 199 4.65 3.11 33.00
C ASN A 199 4.80 4.54 32.46
N GLY A 200 3.92 4.99 31.56
CA GLY A 200 4.01 6.28 30.87
C GLY A 200 5.20 6.39 29.93
N SER A 201 5.74 5.26 29.47
CA SER A 201 6.87 5.21 28.54
C SER A 201 6.45 5.68 27.15
N PRO A 202 7.27 6.49 26.46
CA PRO A 202 7.00 6.85 25.06
C PRO A 202 7.04 5.64 24.14
N VAL A 203 6.05 5.51 23.27
CA VAL A 203 5.94 4.43 22.28
C VAL A 203 5.99 4.99 20.87
N ASN A 204 6.78 4.38 20.00
CA ASN A 204 6.77 4.69 18.58
C ASN A 204 5.55 4.02 17.90
N MET A 205 4.45 4.76 17.79
CA MET A 205 3.20 4.22 17.25
C MET A 205 3.27 3.92 15.76
N GLU A 206 4.10 4.61 14.97
CA GLU A 206 4.33 4.24 13.56
C GLU A 206 4.89 2.83 13.42
N GLU A 207 5.85 2.47 14.25
CA GLU A 207 6.41 1.11 14.28
C GLU A 207 5.35 0.08 14.72
N LYS A 208 4.57 0.40 15.75
CA LYS A 208 3.51 -0.49 16.26
C LYS A 208 2.41 -0.73 15.23
N PHE A 209 2.00 0.29 14.50
CA PHE A 209 1.04 0.14 13.42
C PHE A 209 1.61 -0.63 12.22
N SER A 210 2.87 -0.43 11.87
CA SER A 210 3.56 -1.23 10.86
C SER A 210 3.61 -2.71 11.25
N GLN A 211 3.93 -3.03 12.50
CA GLN A 211 3.91 -4.39 13.02
C GLN A 211 2.49 -5.00 12.99
N LEU A 212 1.49 -4.26 13.46
CA LEU A 212 0.08 -4.68 13.41
C LEU A 212 -0.36 -5.06 11.99
N THR A 213 -0.14 -4.19 11.02
CA THR A 213 -0.60 -4.40 9.64
C THR A 213 0.16 -5.52 8.93
N LEU A 214 1.41 -5.79 9.33
CA LEU A 214 2.14 -6.95 8.84
C LEU A 214 1.54 -8.27 9.36
N ASP A 215 1.19 -8.34 10.63
CA ASP A 215 0.53 -9.52 11.19
C ASP A 215 -0.87 -9.73 10.59
N VAL A 216 -1.62 -8.64 10.41
CA VAL A 216 -2.94 -8.67 9.76
C VAL A 216 -2.84 -9.22 8.34
N ILE A 217 -1.96 -8.67 7.51
CA ILE A 217 -1.85 -9.10 6.11
C ILE A 217 -1.28 -10.52 5.99
N GLY A 218 -0.39 -10.93 6.88
CA GLY A 218 0.14 -12.29 6.96
C GLY A 218 -0.95 -13.32 7.24
N LEU A 219 -1.79 -13.05 8.23
CA LEU A 219 -2.94 -13.91 8.55
C LEU A 219 -3.99 -13.91 7.45
N ALA A 220 -4.35 -12.73 6.91
CA ALA A 220 -5.38 -12.61 5.88
C ALA A 220 -4.96 -13.23 4.53
N LEU A 221 -3.67 -13.11 4.14
CA LEU A 221 -3.20 -13.68 2.87
C LEU A 221 -2.85 -15.16 2.96
N PHE A 222 -2.19 -15.59 4.05
CA PHE A 222 -1.51 -16.88 4.12
C PHE A 222 -1.95 -17.75 5.30
N ASN A 223 -2.84 -17.27 6.18
CA ASN A 223 -3.04 -17.83 7.52
C ASN A 223 -1.72 -17.99 8.30
N TYR A 224 -0.78 -17.08 8.06
CA TYR A 224 0.55 -17.10 8.65
C TYR A 224 0.75 -15.93 9.61
N ASN A 225 1.04 -16.24 10.87
CA ASN A 225 1.34 -15.23 11.88
C ASN A 225 2.83 -14.89 11.84
N PHE A 226 3.17 -13.66 11.40
CA PHE A 226 4.54 -13.16 11.50
C PHE A 226 4.96 -12.91 12.95
N ASP A 227 3.99 -12.66 13.84
CA ASP A 227 4.20 -12.29 15.24
C ASP A 227 5.15 -11.08 15.40
N SER A 228 4.98 -10.12 14.51
CA SER A 228 5.90 -8.99 14.35
C SER A 228 5.86 -8.00 15.53
N LEU A 229 4.78 -8.03 16.31
CA LEU A 229 4.67 -7.27 17.56
C LEU A 229 5.60 -7.79 18.66
N THR A 230 6.04 -9.05 18.61
CA THR A 230 6.80 -9.72 19.67
C THR A 230 8.16 -10.22 19.22
N THR A 231 8.33 -10.57 17.95
CA THR A 231 9.54 -11.15 17.39
C THR A 231 10.16 -10.29 16.31
N ASN A 232 11.49 -10.35 16.22
CA ASN A 232 12.23 -9.83 15.08
C ASN A 232 12.71 -11.01 14.23
N SER A 233 12.52 -10.93 12.92
CA SER A 233 13.03 -11.94 11.99
C SER A 233 13.63 -11.28 10.75
N PRO A 234 14.56 -11.95 10.05
CA PRO A 234 15.11 -11.42 8.80
C PRO A 234 14.05 -11.13 7.73
N VAL A 235 12.92 -11.84 7.75
CA VAL A 235 11.79 -11.62 6.85
C VAL A 235 11.07 -10.32 7.19
N ILE A 236 10.76 -10.09 8.47
CA ILE A 236 10.15 -8.86 8.98
C ILE A 236 11.06 -7.66 8.65
N ASP A 237 12.35 -7.77 8.95
CA ASP A 237 13.33 -6.72 8.64
C ASP A 237 13.40 -6.42 7.13
N SER A 238 13.31 -7.48 6.30
CA SER A 238 13.33 -7.34 4.85
C SER A 238 12.08 -6.65 4.30
N ILE A 239 10.89 -6.99 4.82
CA ILE A 239 9.63 -6.34 4.45
C ILE A 239 9.66 -4.86 4.85
N ASN A 240 10.05 -4.55 6.08
CA ASN A 240 10.16 -3.18 6.57
C ASN A 240 11.22 -2.36 5.82
N ALA A 241 12.36 -2.99 5.49
CA ALA A 241 13.42 -2.32 4.71
C ALA A 241 12.98 -2.01 3.28
N LEU A 242 12.18 -2.88 2.67
CA LEU A 242 11.68 -2.69 1.31
C LEU A 242 10.78 -1.45 1.21
N CYS A 243 9.95 -1.24 2.21
CA CYS A 243 9.03 -0.11 2.28
C CYS A 243 9.74 1.24 2.47
N LYS A 244 10.90 1.25 3.14
CA LYS A 244 11.66 2.47 3.50
C LYS A 244 12.81 2.82 2.55
N VAL A 245 13.26 1.91 1.66
CA VAL A 245 14.55 2.08 0.96
C VAL A 245 14.45 1.80 -0.53
N ILE A 246 14.01 2.77 -1.30
CA ILE A 246 14.18 2.78 -2.77
C ILE A 246 15.65 3.04 -3.23
N PRO A 247 16.59 3.67 -2.47
CA PRO A 247 17.88 4.07 -3.04
C PRO A 247 19.05 3.09 -2.94
N ARG A 248 18.93 1.90 -2.33
CA ARG A 248 20.07 0.96 -2.18
C ARG A 248 19.78 -0.41 -2.79
N GLN A 249 19.94 -0.51 -4.10
CA GLN A 249 19.60 -1.67 -4.94
C GLN A 249 20.08 -3.02 -4.40
N ILE A 250 21.33 -3.16 -3.92
CA ILE A 250 21.87 -4.45 -3.43
C ILE A 250 21.17 -4.96 -2.16
N LYS A 251 20.79 -4.05 -1.24
CA LYS A 251 20.03 -4.44 -0.04
C LYS A 251 18.59 -4.80 -0.38
N ALA A 252 17.99 -4.08 -1.32
CA ALA A 252 16.65 -4.36 -1.82
C ALA A 252 16.57 -5.73 -2.52
N GLU A 253 17.56 -6.11 -3.34
CA GLU A 253 17.60 -7.40 -4.03
C GLU A 253 17.64 -8.59 -3.05
N LYS A 254 18.46 -8.51 -2.00
CA LYS A 254 18.50 -9.55 -0.97
C LYS A 254 17.18 -9.65 -0.21
N ALA A 255 16.58 -8.51 0.16
CA ALA A 255 15.29 -8.46 0.84
C ALA A 255 14.18 -9.08 -0.03
N VAL A 256 14.11 -8.71 -1.31
CA VAL A 256 13.14 -9.27 -2.26
C VAL A 256 13.33 -10.78 -2.43
N THR A 257 14.58 -11.25 -2.51
CA THR A 257 14.87 -12.68 -2.62
C THR A 257 14.34 -13.45 -1.43
N LEU A 258 14.60 -12.98 -0.21
CA LEU A 258 14.13 -13.64 1.01
C LEU A 258 12.60 -13.65 1.11
N ILE A 259 11.95 -12.53 0.81
CA ILE A 259 10.48 -12.44 0.84
C ILE A 259 9.86 -13.38 -0.20
N ARG A 260 10.41 -13.43 -1.42
CA ARG A 260 9.94 -14.35 -2.47
C ARG A 260 10.06 -15.81 -2.05
N GLN A 261 11.17 -16.21 -1.46
CA GLN A 261 11.37 -17.57 -0.93
C GLN A 261 10.33 -17.90 0.16
N THR A 262 10.11 -16.99 1.10
CA THR A 262 9.09 -17.18 2.15
C THR A 262 7.70 -17.35 1.55
N VAL A 263 7.31 -16.52 0.59
CA VAL A 263 5.98 -16.63 -0.07
C VAL A 263 5.88 -17.94 -0.85
N GLU A 264 6.93 -18.38 -1.53
CA GLU A 264 6.95 -19.68 -2.23
C GLU A 264 6.78 -20.85 -1.27
N GLU A 265 7.46 -20.85 -0.12
CA GLU A 265 7.28 -21.87 0.92
C GLU A 265 5.85 -21.91 1.47
N LEU A 266 5.22 -20.74 1.69
CA LEU A 266 3.82 -20.66 2.13
C LEU A 266 2.85 -21.19 1.06
N ILE A 267 3.11 -20.92 -0.23
CA ILE A 267 2.32 -21.47 -1.34
C ILE A 267 2.42 -23.01 -1.38
N VAL A 268 3.62 -23.56 -1.23
CA VAL A 268 3.83 -25.02 -1.23
C VAL A 268 3.05 -25.66 -0.09
N LYS A 269 3.20 -25.15 1.13
CA LYS A 269 2.48 -25.66 2.30
C LYS A 269 0.95 -25.61 2.13
N CYS A 270 0.42 -24.51 1.61
CA CYS A 270 -1.01 -24.39 1.39
C CYS A 270 -1.52 -25.34 0.30
N LYS A 271 -0.73 -25.56 -0.77
CA LYS A 271 -1.06 -26.54 -1.82
C LYS A 271 -1.12 -27.97 -1.26
N GLU A 272 -0.15 -28.35 -0.45
CA GLU A 272 -0.14 -29.68 0.20
C GLU A 272 -1.39 -29.90 1.06
N ILE A 273 -1.84 -28.86 1.77
CA ILE A 273 -3.08 -28.92 2.56
C ILE A 273 -4.29 -29.11 1.64
N VAL A 274 -4.42 -28.30 0.59
CA VAL A 274 -5.53 -28.37 -0.37
C VAL A 274 -5.57 -29.71 -1.11
N GLU A 275 -4.41 -30.26 -1.50
CA GLU A 275 -4.32 -31.57 -2.17
C GLU A 275 -4.70 -32.74 -1.24
N ASN A 276 -4.31 -32.67 0.04
CA ASN A 276 -4.60 -33.73 1.02
C ASN A 276 -6.09 -33.77 1.45
N GLU A 277 -6.75 -32.64 1.44
CA GLU A 277 -8.17 -32.55 1.79
C GLU A 277 -9.11 -33.04 0.68
N GLY A 278 -8.62 -33.21 -0.55
CA GLY A 278 -9.25 -33.99 -1.65
C GLY A 278 -10.56 -33.45 -2.21
N GLU A 279 -11.16 -32.43 -1.65
CA GLU A 279 -12.48 -31.95 -2.04
C GLU A 279 -12.49 -30.46 -2.43
N ARG A 280 -13.42 -30.16 -3.33
CA ARG A 280 -13.75 -28.79 -3.74
C ARG A 280 -14.46 -28.11 -2.60
N ILE A 281 -13.82 -27.17 -1.96
CA ILE A 281 -14.46 -26.30 -1.00
C ILE A 281 -15.43 -25.40 -1.78
N ASN A 282 -16.74 -25.56 -1.53
CA ASN A 282 -17.72 -24.59 -2.02
C ASN A 282 -17.62 -23.30 -1.18
N GLU A 283 -18.27 -22.22 -1.63
CA GLU A 283 -18.20 -20.93 -0.92
C GLU A 283 -18.72 -20.98 0.52
N GLU A 284 -19.67 -21.86 0.82
CA GLU A 284 -20.25 -22.00 2.17
C GLU A 284 -19.29 -22.74 3.09
N GLU A 285 -18.62 -23.76 2.58
CA GLU A 285 -17.60 -24.52 3.30
C GLU A 285 -16.36 -23.66 3.58
N TYR A 286 -15.92 -22.85 2.60
CA TYR A 286 -14.79 -21.93 2.77
C TYR A 286 -15.00 -20.92 3.91
N VAL A 287 -16.23 -20.41 4.08
CA VAL A 287 -16.56 -19.48 5.17
C VAL A 287 -16.38 -20.11 6.56
N ASN A 288 -16.63 -21.41 6.67
CA ASN A 288 -16.51 -22.18 7.91
C ASN A 288 -15.12 -22.83 8.07
N ASP A 289 -14.24 -22.70 7.06
CA ASP A 289 -12.91 -23.28 7.08
C ASP A 289 -12.06 -22.76 8.25
N ALA A 290 -11.15 -23.60 8.71
CA ALA A 290 -10.14 -23.22 9.68
C ALA A 290 -9.13 -22.22 9.11
N ASP A 291 -8.90 -22.27 7.79
CA ASP A 291 -8.01 -21.37 7.03
C ASP A 291 -8.79 -20.49 6.03
N PRO A 292 -9.31 -19.33 6.43
CA PRO A 292 -10.03 -18.40 5.56
C PRO A 292 -9.08 -17.48 4.75
N SER A 293 -7.84 -17.90 4.49
CA SER A 293 -6.87 -17.05 3.80
C SER A 293 -7.19 -16.85 2.31
N ILE A 294 -6.76 -15.71 1.78
CA ILE A 294 -6.89 -15.39 0.36
C ILE A 294 -6.13 -16.40 -0.50
N LEU A 295 -4.96 -16.87 -0.05
CA LEU A 295 -4.18 -17.88 -0.76
C LEU A 295 -5.00 -19.17 -0.95
N ARG A 296 -5.63 -19.67 0.11
CA ARG A 296 -6.47 -20.86 0.05
C ARG A 296 -7.65 -20.67 -0.91
N PHE A 297 -8.31 -19.51 -0.86
CA PHE A 297 -9.36 -19.15 -1.80
C PHE A 297 -8.87 -19.18 -3.27
N LEU A 298 -7.71 -18.59 -3.56
CA LEU A 298 -7.14 -18.55 -4.90
C LEU A 298 -6.77 -19.95 -5.42
N LEU A 299 -6.28 -20.83 -4.55
CA LEU A 299 -5.96 -22.21 -4.91
C LEU A 299 -7.22 -23.05 -5.16
N ALA A 300 -8.28 -22.84 -4.36
CA ALA A 300 -9.56 -23.54 -4.51
C ALA A 300 -10.35 -23.09 -5.75
N SER A 301 -10.15 -21.86 -6.24
CA SER A 301 -10.92 -21.27 -7.36
C SER A 301 -10.63 -21.85 -8.75
N ARG A 302 -9.69 -22.81 -8.87
CA ARG A 302 -9.34 -23.55 -10.09
C ARG A 302 -8.89 -22.75 -11.31
N GLU A 303 -8.53 -21.51 -11.17
CA GLU A 303 -7.81 -20.86 -12.26
C GLU A 303 -6.42 -21.49 -12.37
N GLU A 304 -6.05 -21.98 -13.56
CA GLU A 304 -4.69 -22.48 -13.84
C GLU A 304 -3.70 -21.32 -13.76
N VAL A 305 -3.12 -21.14 -12.58
CA VAL A 305 -2.14 -20.09 -12.32
C VAL A 305 -0.82 -20.74 -11.99
N SER A 306 0.24 -20.32 -12.67
CA SER A 306 1.58 -20.77 -12.30
C SER A 306 1.94 -20.32 -10.87
N SER A 307 2.72 -21.15 -10.16
CA SER A 307 3.20 -20.78 -8.81
C SER A 307 3.96 -19.44 -8.82
N ALA A 308 4.68 -19.14 -9.90
CA ALA A 308 5.38 -17.86 -10.05
C ALA A 308 4.41 -16.66 -10.15
N GLN A 309 3.33 -16.78 -10.93
CA GLN A 309 2.31 -15.74 -11.05
C GLN A 309 1.57 -15.55 -9.72
N LEU A 310 1.20 -16.65 -9.06
CA LEU A 310 0.54 -16.61 -7.75
C LEU A 310 1.43 -15.92 -6.71
N ARG A 311 2.73 -16.27 -6.66
CA ARG A 311 3.72 -15.59 -5.81
C ARG A 311 3.75 -14.09 -6.07
N ASP A 312 3.83 -13.67 -7.33
CA ASP A 312 3.93 -12.25 -7.70
C ASP A 312 2.65 -11.47 -7.34
N ASP A 313 1.47 -12.10 -7.47
CA ASP A 313 0.21 -11.52 -7.02
C ASP A 313 0.14 -11.37 -5.50
N LEU A 314 0.55 -12.40 -4.76
CA LEU A 314 0.58 -12.38 -3.30
C LEU A 314 1.59 -11.37 -2.74
N LEU A 315 2.76 -11.23 -3.39
CA LEU A 315 3.74 -10.18 -3.07
C LEU A 315 3.15 -8.78 -3.27
N SER A 316 2.40 -8.59 -4.36
CA SER A 316 1.70 -7.33 -4.60
C SER A 316 0.72 -6.98 -3.47
N MET A 317 -0.03 -7.97 -2.97
CA MET A 317 -0.98 -7.78 -1.87
C MET A 317 -0.29 -7.60 -0.52
N LEU A 318 0.77 -8.37 -0.24
CA LEU A 318 1.55 -8.28 1.01
C LEU A 318 2.09 -6.87 1.21
N VAL A 319 2.79 -6.34 0.21
CA VAL A 319 3.38 -4.99 0.30
C VAL A 319 2.30 -3.91 0.35
N ALA A 320 1.27 -4.03 -0.49
CA ALA A 320 0.19 -3.05 -0.52
C ALA A 320 -0.60 -2.99 0.79
N GLY A 321 -0.93 -4.14 1.40
CA GLY A 321 -1.73 -4.19 2.62
C GLY A 321 -0.95 -3.76 3.87
N HIS A 322 0.32 -4.13 3.96
CA HIS A 322 1.15 -3.76 5.11
C HIS A 322 1.41 -2.24 5.19
N GLU A 323 2.00 -1.68 4.15
CA GLU A 323 2.54 -0.33 4.14
C GLU A 323 1.45 0.75 4.24
N THR A 324 0.39 0.60 3.44
CA THR A 324 -0.60 1.68 3.29
C THR A 324 -1.46 1.85 4.52
N THR A 325 -1.98 0.77 5.08
CA THR A 325 -2.85 0.83 6.27
C THR A 325 -2.07 1.26 7.51
N GLY A 326 -0.82 0.80 7.68
CA GLY A 326 0.06 1.26 8.76
C GLY A 326 0.27 2.77 8.75
N SER A 327 0.50 3.34 7.56
CA SER A 327 0.62 4.80 7.41
C SER A 327 -0.70 5.53 7.69
N VAL A 328 -1.85 5.01 7.24
CA VAL A 328 -3.17 5.60 7.57
C VAL A 328 -3.40 5.62 9.08
N LEU A 329 -3.13 4.52 9.77
CA LEU A 329 -3.26 4.44 11.24
C LEU A 329 -2.34 5.47 11.94
N THR A 330 -1.10 5.60 11.49
CA THR A 330 -0.11 6.52 12.01
C THR A 330 -0.60 7.97 11.93
N TRP A 331 -0.99 8.41 10.73
CA TRP A 331 -1.41 9.80 10.54
C TRP A 331 -2.78 10.09 11.14
N THR A 332 -3.69 9.11 11.22
CA THR A 332 -4.96 9.27 11.93
C THR A 332 -4.73 9.45 13.44
N ALA A 333 -3.85 8.64 14.05
CA ALA A 333 -3.49 8.79 15.45
C ALA A 333 -2.81 10.15 15.73
N TYR A 334 -1.91 10.59 14.84
CA TYR A 334 -1.31 11.91 14.90
C TYR A 334 -2.35 13.03 14.89
N LEU A 335 -3.28 13.02 13.94
CA LEU A 335 -4.32 14.05 13.83
C LEU A 335 -5.25 14.06 15.04
N LEU A 336 -5.69 12.90 15.51
CA LEU A 336 -6.52 12.78 16.71
C LEU A 336 -5.79 13.28 17.96
N SER A 337 -4.49 13.07 18.08
CA SER A 337 -3.70 13.59 19.19
C SER A 337 -3.52 15.12 19.15
N LYS A 338 -3.61 15.73 17.96
CA LYS A 338 -3.59 17.19 17.77
C LYS A 338 -4.95 17.84 18.00
N ASP A 339 -6.03 17.07 17.92
CA ASP A 339 -7.39 17.52 18.18
C ASP A 339 -8.08 16.68 19.28
N PRO A 340 -7.90 17.06 20.56
CA PRO A 340 -8.51 16.37 21.69
C PRO A 340 -10.04 16.32 21.63
N SER A 341 -10.68 17.24 20.92
CA SER A 341 -12.14 17.24 20.74
C SER A 341 -12.58 16.09 19.86
N SER A 342 -11.93 15.92 18.72
CA SER A 342 -12.19 14.79 17.81
C SER A 342 -11.79 13.45 18.43
N LEU A 343 -10.69 13.40 19.19
CA LEU A 343 -10.31 12.19 19.92
C LEU A 343 -11.43 11.76 20.89
N ARG A 344 -11.95 12.67 21.72
CA ARG A 344 -13.05 12.37 22.64
C ARG A 344 -14.32 11.92 21.90
N LYS A 345 -14.73 12.64 20.86
CA LYS A 345 -15.91 12.24 20.05
C LYS A 345 -15.77 10.84 19.47
N ALA A 346 -14.57 10.48 18.96
CA ALA A 346 -14.30 9.15 18.46
C ALA A 346 -14.35 8.09 19.56
N GLN A 347 -13.80 8.38 20.74
CA GLN A 347 -13.85 7.49 21.92
C GLN A 347 -15.28 7.28 22.42
N GLU A 348 -16.07 8.35 22.52
CA GLU A 348 -17.50 8.30 22.93
C GLU A 348 -18.33 7.49 21.92
N GLU A 349 -18.09 7.64 20.62
CA GLU A 349 -18.75 6.84 19.60
C GLU A 349 -18.41 5.36 19.74
N VAL A 350 -17.13 5.04 19.90
CA VAL A 350 -16.63 3.67 20.07
C VAL A 350 -17.23 3.04 21.34
N ASP A 351 -17.22 3.74 22.47
CA ASP A 351 -17.78 3.24 23.73
C ASP A 351 -19.29 2.96 23.61
N ARG A 352 -20.03 3.86 22.96
CA ARG A 352 -21.47 3.73 22.75
C ARG A 352 -21.84 2.60 21.78
N VAL A 353 -21.06 2.41 20.70
CA VAL A 353 -21.38 1.38 19.68
C VAL A 353 -20.95 -0.01 20.12
N LEU A 354 -19.81 -0.11 20.77
CA LEU A 354 -19.20 -1.41 21.09
C LEU A 354 -19.49 -1.90 22.51
N GLU A 355 -19.82 -0.99 23.45
CA GLU A 355 -20.13 -1.33 24.86
C GLU A 355 -19.05 -2.22 25.50
N GLY A 356 -17.82 -2.10 25.03
CA GLY A 356 -16.67 -2.86 25.52
C GLY A 356 -16.43 -4.23 24.88
N ARG A 357 -17.23 -4.67 23.93
CA ARG A 357 -17.00 -5.86 23.13
C ARG A 357 -16.12 -5.54 21.89
N LEU A 358 -15.63 -6.56 21.25
CA LEU A 358 -14.94 -6.42 19.96
C LEU A 358 -15.94 -6.04 18.85
N PRO A 359 -15.52 -5.25 17.88
CA PRO A 359 -16.36 -4.88 16.76
C PRO A 359 -16.64 -6.08 15.83
N THR A 360 -17.86 -6.17 15.35
CA THR A 360 -18.25 -7.03 14.23
C THR A 360 -18.25 -6.25 12.93
N TYR A 361 -18.34 -6.94 11.81
CA TYR A 361 -18.50 -6.29 10.49
C TYR A 361 -19.69 -5.31 10.46
N GLU A 362 -20.80 -5.65 11.13
CA GLU A 362 -22.00 -4.82 11.15
C GLU A 362 -21.87 -3.56 12.03
N ASP A 363 -20.98 -3.57 13.01
CA ASP A 363 -20.74 -2.40 13.86
C ASP A 363 -20.00 -1.29 13.13
N VAL A 364 -19.16 -1.64 12.16
CA VAL A 364 -18.33 -0.66 11.44
C VAL A 364 -19.18 0.45 10.80
N LYS A 365 -20.36 0.13 10.28
CA LYS A 365 -21.28 1.11 9.71
C LYS A 365 -21.81 2.15 10.71
N ASN A 366 -21.72 1.86 12.02
CA ASN A 366 -22.15 2.72 13.11
C ASN A 366 -20.99 3.54 13.71
N LEU A 367 -19.74 3.21 13.37
CA LEU A 367 -18.53 3.96 13.71
C LEU A 367 -18.28 5.08 12.69
N LYS A 368 -19.27 5.95 12.53
CA LYS A 368 -19.32 6.96 11.45
C LYS A 368 -18.29 8.08 11.66
N PHE A 369 -18.18 8.59 12.89
CA PHE A 369 -17.26 9.68 13.17
C PHE A 369 -15.80 9.22 13.10
N LEU A 370 -15.50 8.03 13.62
CA LEU A 370 -14.17 7.43 13.49
C LEU A 370 -13.80 7.21 12.01
N THR A 371 -14.75 6.72 11.20
CA THR A 371 -14.56 6.58 9.75
C THR A 371 -14.24 7.92 9.08
N ARG A 372 -14.94 9.00 9.45
CA ARG A 372 -14.66 10.35 8.93
C ARG A 372 -13.27 10.87 9.34
N CYS A 373 -12.84 10.59 10.55
CA CYS A 373 -11.47 10.91 11.00
C CYS A 373 -10.42 10.21 10.11
N ILE A 374 -10.63 8.94 9.78
CA ILE A 374 -9.75 8.16 8.91
C ILE A 374 -9.78 8.74 7.47
N MET A 375 -10.96 9.06 6.94
CA MET A 375 -11.09 9.65 5.60
C MET A 375 -10.40 11.01 5.51
N GLU A 376 -10.57 11.87 6.51
CA GLU A 376 -9.90 13.18 6.56
C GLU A 376 -8.38 13.03 6.73
N SER A 377 -7.93 12.01 7.47
CA SER A 377 -6.51 11.66 7.53
C SER A 377 -5.97 11.25 6.17
N MET A 378 -6.69 10.41 5.40
CA MET A 378 -6.30 10.03 4.04
C MET A 378 -6.36 11.20 3.04
N ARG A 379 -7.14 12.24 3.32
CA ARG A 379 -7.12 13.47 2.54
C ARG A 379 -5.84 14.26 2.81
N LEU A 380 -5.51 14.49 4.07
CA LEU A 380 -4.33 15.26 4.47
C LEU A 380 -3.01 14.51 4.21
N TYR A 381 -3.02 13.18 4.35
CA TYR A 381 -1.86 12.31 4.14
C TYR A 381 -2.23 11.15 3.21
N PRO A 382 -2.34 11.40 1.87
CA PRO A 382 -2.76 10.37 0.93
C PRO A 382 -1.68 9.31 0.67
N HIS A 383 -2.08 8.06 0.55
CA HIS A 383 -1.21 6.91 0.31
C HIS A 383 -1.63 6.13 -0.95
N PRO A 384 -0.91 6.25 -2.07
CA PRO A 384 0.29 7.07 -2.30
C PRO A 384 -0.04 8.55 -2.58
N PRO A 385 0.90 9.49 -2.31
CA PRO A 385 0.70 10.90 -2.60
C PRO A 385 0.71 11.25 -4.09
N VAL A 386 1.24 10.36 -4.93
CA VAL A 386 1.36 10.53 -6.38
C VAL A 386 1.03 9.23 -7.10
N LEU A 387 0.25 9.33 -8.18
CA LEU A 387 -0.06 8.22 -9.10
C LEU A 387 0.62 8.47 -10.45
N LEU A 388 1.24 7.43 -11.01
CA LEU A 388 1.91 7.51 -12.31
C LEU A 388 1.09 6.81 -13.40
N ARG A 389 1.05 7.40 -14.59
CA ARG A 389 0.50 6.84 -15.82
C ARG A 389 1.39 7.22 -17.00
N ARG A 390 1.27 6.48 -18.11
CA ARG A 390 1.90 6.84 -19.38
C ARG A 390 0.83 6.90 -20.47
N ALA A 391 0.84 7.97 -21.26
CA ALA A 391 0.02 8.06 -22.46
C ALA A 391 0.52 7.06 -23.50
N GLN A 392 -0.36 6.18 -23.97
CA GLN A 392 -0.05 5.22 -25.04
C GLN A 392 -0.25 5.81 -26.42
N VAL A 393 -1.11 6.79 -26.51
CA VAL A 393 -1.46 7.54 -27.72
C VAL A 393 -1.49 9.04 -27.41
N GLU A 394 -1.45 9.86 -28.42
CA GLU A 394 -1.72 11.31 -28.28
C GLU A 394 -3.12 11.52 -27.75
N ASP A 395 -3.28 12.48 -26.83
CA ASP A 395 -4.56 12.85 -26.24
C ASP A 395 -4.66 14.33 -25.94
N VAL A 396 -5.87 14.81 -25.86
CA VAL A 396 -6.20 16.18 -25.43
C VAL A 396 -6.95 16.08 -24.11
N LEU A 397 -6.30 16.59 -23.06
CA LEU A 397 -6.86 16.63 -21.71
C LEU A 397 -7.90 17.75 -21.59
N PRO A 398 -8.83 17.67 -20.62
CA PRO A 398 -9.71 18.80 -20.27
C PRO A 398 -8.91 20.09 -20.10
N GLY A 399 -9.42 21.21 -20.64
CA GLY A 399 -8.70 22.48 -20.72
C GLY A 399 -7.84 22.65 -21.98
N ASN A 400 -7.97 21.74 -22.95
CA ASN A 400 -7.26 21.78 -24.24
C ASN A 400 -5.72 21.64 -24.10
N TYR A 401 -5.26 20.83 -23.15
CA TYR A 401 -3.85 20.49 -22.97
C TYR A 401 -3.49 19.25 -23.78
N LYS A 402 -2.47 19.36 -24.63
CA LYS A 402 -2.03 18.24 -25.48
C LYS A 402 -0.97 17.42 -24.76
N VAL A 403 -1.10 16.09 -24.78
CA VAL A 403 -0.11 15.12 -24.33
C VAL A 403 0.26 14.17 -25.46
N ASN A 404 1.56 13.87 -25.58
CA ASN A 404 2.09 13.01 -26.63
C ASN A 404 2.09 11.55 -26.21
N ALA A 405 2.05 10.64 -27.20
CA ALA A 405 2.32 9.24 -26.95
C ALA A 405 3.69 9.04 -26.27
N GLY A 406 3.76 8.16 -25.27
CA GLY A 406 4.96 7.91 -24.48
C GLY A 406 5.19 8.88 -23.32
N GLN A 407 4.42 9.97 -23.20
CA GLN A 407 4.60 10.96 -22.14
C GLN A 407 4.13 10.39 -20.79
N ASP A 408 4.96 10.57 -19.76
CA ASP A 408 4.61 10.18 -18.39
C ASP A 408 3.75 11.25 -17.72
N ILE A 409 2.67 10.84 -17.06
CA ILE A 409 1.73 11.69 -16.34
C ILE A 409 1.81 11.35 -14.86
N MET A 410 2.02 12.39 -14.05
CA MET A 410 2.11 12.35 -12.61
C MET A 410 0.86 13.01 -12.01
N ILE A 411 -0.10 12.22 -11.54
CA ILE A 411 -1.29 12.74 -10.85
C ILE A 411 -0.91 12.92 -9.39
N SER A 412 -0.80 14.16 -8.93
CA SER A 412 -0.50 14.49 -7.55
C SER A 412 -1.79 14.45 -6.72
N VAL A 413 -2.01 13.31 -6.04
CA VAL A 413 -3.13 13.14 -5.12
C VAL A 413 -3.01 14.13 -3.96
N TYR A 414 -1.79 14.33 -3.44
CA TYR A 414 -1.50 15.31 -2.41
C TYR A 414 -1.97 16.71 -2.81
N ASN A 415 -1.60 17.17 -4.00
CA ASN A 415 -2.00 18.49 -4.49
C ASN A 415 -3.51 18.63 -4.63
N ILE A 416 -4.19 17.63 -5.22
CA ILE A 416 -5.66 17.63 -5.35
C ILE A 416 -6.30 17.75 -3.97
N HIS A 417 -5.81 17.01 -3.00
CA HIS A 417 -6.37 16.94 -1.65
C HIS A 417 -6.05 18.20 -0.79
N HIS A 418 -5.02 18.99 -1.16
CA HIS A 418 -4.63 20.22 -0.45
C HIS A 418 -4.92 21.50 -1.23
N SER A 419 -5.49 21.41 -2.43
CA SER A 419 -5.80 22.59 -3.24
C SER A 419 -6.90 23.42 -2.59
N ALA A 420 -6.61 24.68 -2.28
CA ALA A 420 -7.61 25.65 -1.81
C ALA A 420 -8.70 25.95 -2.85
N GLN A 421 -8.45 25.63 -4.15
CA GLN A 421 -9.47 25.73 -5.20
C GLN A 421 -10.47 24.57 -5.15
N VAL A 422 -10.10 23.46 -4.52
CA VAL A 422 -10.90 22.23 -4.40
C VAL A 422 -11.55 22.09 -3.03
N TRP A 423 -10.83 22.49 -1.98
CA TRP A 423 -11.20 22.31 -0.58
C TRP A 423 -11.20 23.63 0.18
N GLU A 424 -12.29 23.97 0.79
CA GLU A 424 -12.33 25.03 1.80
C GLU A 424 -11.55 24.58 3.03
N ARG A 425 -10.76 25.48 3.65
CA ARG A 425 -9.92 25.15 4.82
C ARG A 425 -9.03 23.92 4.57
N ALA A 426 -8.35 23.89 3.42
CA ALA A 426 -7.66 22.71 2.86
C ALA A 426 -6.62 22.09 3.82
N ASP A 427 -5.96 22.89 4.64
CA ASP A 427 -4.89 22.42 5.55
C ASP A 427 -5.39 22.03 6.95
N GLU A 428 -6.70 22.15 7.21
CA GLU A 428 -7.28 21.84 8.51
C GLU A 428 -7.87 20.44 8.55
N PHE A 429 -7.79 19.80 9.73
CA PHE A 429 -8.42 18.52 10.02
C PHE A 429 -9.88 18.73 10.40
N VAL A 430 -10.79 18.44 9.50
CA VAL A 430 -12.25 18.64 9.63
C VAL A 430 -12.99 17.37 9.22
N PRO A 431 -13.16 16.39 10.10
CA PRO A 431 -13.86 15.12 9.79
C PRO A 431 -15.29 15.30 9.28
N GLU A 432 -15.95 16.38 9.68
CA GLU A 432 -17.32 16.72 9.30
C GLU A 432 -17.50 16.95 7.79
N ARG A 433 -16.41 17.11 7.01
CA ARG A 433 -16.48 17.17 5.53
C ARG A 433 -17.14 15.95 4.91
N PHE A 434 -16.99 14.80 5.57
CA PHE A 434 -17.50 13.51 5.13
C PHE A 434 -18.85 13.15 5.76
N ASP A 435 -19.49 14.07 6.45
CA ASP A 435 -20.87 13.89 6.93
C ASP A 435 -21.87 13.88 5.76
N SER A 436 -23.09 13.40 6.00
CA SER A 436 -24.19 13.41 5.05
C SER A 436 -24.52 14.82 4.52
N GLU A 437 -24.26 15.84 5.32
CA GLU A 437 -24.45 17.26 4.99
C GLU A 437 -23.12 17.98 4.69
N GLY A 438 -22.02 17.24 4.67
CA GLY A 438 -20.69 17.77 4.43
C GLY A 438 -20.38 18.01 2.96
N ALA A 439 -19.18 18.56 2.70
CA ALA A 439 -18.72 18.88 1.35
C ALA A 439 -18.53 17.65 0.45
N VAL A 440 -18.28 16.48 1.03
CA VAL A 440 -18.09 15.19 0.32
C VAL A 440 -18.89 14.10 1.03
N PRO A 441 -20.21 14.14 0.94
CA PRO A 441 -21.03 13.17 1.65
C PRO A 441 -20.80 11.76 1.08
N ASN A 442 -20.53 10.83 2.01
CA ASN A 442 -20.39 9.39 1.73
C ASN A 442 -19.30 9.01 0.72
N GLU A 443 -18.29 9.84 0.52
CA GLU A 443 -17.12 9.56 -0.33
C GLU A 443 -17.51 8.85 -1.66
N THR A 444 -18.18 9.54 -2.55
CA THR A 444 -18.70 8.93 -3.78
C THR A 444 -17.66 8.80 -4.89
N ASN A 445 -16.49 9.45 -4.76
CA ASN A 445 -15.44 9.47 -5.79
C ASN A 445 -15.96 9.81 -7.22
N THR A 446 -17.04 10.57 -7.29
CA THR A 446 -17.70 10.89 -8.56
C THR A 446 -17.03 12.04 -9.28
N ASP A 447 -16.54 13.03 -8.55
CA ASP A 447 -15.88 14.23 -9.07
C ASP A 447 -14.36 14.20 -8.99
N PHE A 448 -13.78 13.14 -8.39
CA PHE A 448 -12.34 12.92 -8.25
C PHE A 448 -11.59 13.97 -7.40
N ARG A 449 -12.29 14.75 -6.59
CA ARG A 449 -11.63 15.61 -5.62
C ARG A 449 -11.04 14.84 -4.42
N PHE A 450 -11.64 13.70 -4.07
CA PHE A 450 -11.16 12.78 -3.03
C PHE A 450 -10.89 11.39 -3.64
N ILE A 451 -9.63 11.01 -3.80
CA ILE A 451 -9.19 9.79 -4.49
C ILE A 451 -8.14 8.99 -3.69
N PRO A 452 -8.37 8.70 -2.39
CA PRO A 452 -7.39 8.01 -1.56
C PRO A 452 -7.06 6.60 -2.07
N PHE A 453 -8.02 5.95 -2.75
CA PHE A 453 -7.88 4.63 -3.35
C PHE A 453 -7.73 4.67 -4.89
N SER A 454 -7.31 5.84 -5.43
CA SER A 454 -7.28 6.09 -6.88
C SER A 454 -8.69 6.03 -7.49
N GLY A 455 -8.79 5.86 -8.82
CA GLY A 455 -10.07 5.82 -9.53
C GLY A 455 -9.98 5.07 -10.86
N GLY A 456 -11.13 4.90 -11.51
CA GLY A 456 -11.25 4.19 -12.78
C GLY A 456 -11.01 2.67 -12.66
N PRO A 457 -10.72 1.97 -13.78
CA PRO A 457 -10.56 0.52 -13.78
C PRO A 457 -9.45 0.01 -12.84
N ARG A 458 -8.45 0.85 -12.54
CA ARG A 458 -7.30 0.54 -11.68
C ARG A 458 -7.47 1.06 -10.24
N LYS A 459 -8.70 1.39 -9.81
CA LYS A 459 -9.01 1.67 -8.41
C LYS A 459 -8.50 0.53 -7.53
N CYS A 460 -8.06 0.84 -6.30
CA CYS A 460 -7.61 -0.16 -5.33
C CYS A 460 -8.62 -1.31 -5.21
N VAL A 461 -8.11 -2.54 -5.21
CA VAL A 461 -8.96 -3.73 -5.04
C VAL A 461 -9.26 -4.00 -3.56
N GLY A 462 -8.35 -3.56 -2.69
CA GLY A 462 -8.43 -3.75 -1.23
C GLY A 462 -9.00 -2.54 -0.48
N ASP A 463 -9.73 -1.63 -1.14
CA ASP A 463 -10.25 -0.41 -0.49
C ASP A 463 -11.13 -0.70 0.72
N GLN A 464 -12.03 -1.68 0.62
CA GLN A 464 -12.89 -2.11 1.73
C GLN A 464 -12.09 -2.83 2.83
N PHE A 465 -11.15 -3.70 2.44
CA PHE A 465 -10.27 -4.38 3.38
C PHE A 465 -9.48 -3.37 4.23
N ALA A 466 -8.79 -2.43 3.58
CA ALA A 466 -7.97 -1.43 4.26
C ALA A 466 -8.78 -0.50 5.17
N LEU A 467 -9.96 -0.07 4.71
CA LEU A 467 -10.83 0.79 5.52
C LEU A 467 -11.37 0.06 6.74
N LEU A 468 -11.83 -1.19 6.59
CA LEU A 468 -12.30 -2.04 7.69
C LEU A 468 -11.17 -2.30 8.69
N GLU A 469 -9.97 -2.65 8.22
CA GLU A 469 -8.79 -2.86 9.06
C GLU A 469 -8.48 -1.61 9.90
N ALA A 470 -8.44 -0.43 9.26
CA ALA A 470 -8.16 0.81 9.95
C ALA A 470 -9.21 1.16 11.01
N ILE A 471 -10.51 1.02 10.68
CA ILE A 471 -11.61 1.30 11.61
C ILE A 471 -11.57 0.35 12.81
N VAL A 472 -11.46 -0.96 12.56
CA VAL A 472 -11.43 -2.00 13.61
C VAL A 472 -10.22 -1.80 14.52
N SER A 473 -9.04 -1.61 13.95
CA SER A 473 -7.81 -1.43 14.72
C SER A 473 -7.86 -0.20 15.62
N LEU A 474 -8.32 0.95 15.09
CA LEU A 474 -8.47 2.17 15.89
C LEU A 474 -9.61 2.05 16.90
N ALA A 475 -10.72 1.42 16.56
CA ALA A 475 -11.83 1.22 17.48
C ALA A 475 -11.41 0.41 18.71
N VAL A 476 -10.72 -0.72 18.49
CA VAL A 476 -10.18 -1.55 19.57
C VAL A 476 -9.14 -0.78 20.40
N LEU A 477 -8.24 -0.05 19.73
CA LEU A 477 -7.24 0.78 20.44
C LEU A 477 -7.91 1.85 21.31
N LEU A 478 -8.85 2.61 20.74
CA LEU A 478 -9.55 3.72 21.42
C LEU A 478 -10.43 3.29 22.57
N GLN A 479 -10.88 2.03 22.61
CA GLN A 479 -11.57 1.48 23.78
C GLN A 479 -10.67 1.37 25.03
N HIS A 480 -9.36 1.14 24.83
CA HIS A 480 -8.46 0.73 25.89
C HIS A 480 -7.45 1.80 26.28
N VAL A 481 -7.05 2.64 25.33
CA VAL A 481 -6.03 3.67 25.56
C VAL A 481 -6.43 5.03 25.02
N SER A 482 -6.00 6.06 25.71
CA SER A 482 -5.86 7.42 25.20
C SER A 482 -4.39 7.68 24.91
N PHE A 483 -4.12 8.65 24.04
CA PHE A 483 -2.74 8.93 23.63
C PHE A 483 -2.52 10.44 23.42
N ASP A 484 -1.36 10.88 23.87
CA ASP A 484 -0.86 12.25 23.71
C ASP A 484 0.49 12.23 23.01
N LEU A 485 0.76 13.26 22.22
CA LEU A 485 2.09 13.41 21.61
C LEU A 485 3.17 13.63 22.67
N VAL A 486 4.32 13.02 22.50
CA VAL A 486 5.51 13.41 23.26
C VAL A 486 5.86 14.84 22.87
N PRO A 487 6.05 15.76 23.84
CA PRO A 487 6.43 17.15 23.55
C PRO A 487 7.73 17.25 22.75
N ASP A 488 7.86 18.34 22.01
CA ASP A 488 9.08 18.77 21.31
C ASP A 488 9.63 17.80 20.25
N GLN A 489 8.87 16.77 19.86
CA GLN A 489 9.27 15.91 18.73
C GLN A 489 9.04 16.61 17.39
N ASN A 490 10.01 16.48 16.50
CA ASN A 490 9.88 16.95 15.12
C ASN A 490 9.28 15.87 14.24
N ILE A 491 7.99 16.01 13.90
CA ILE A 491 7.26 15.10 13.03
C ILE A 491 7.23 15.68 11.62
N GLY A 492 8.29 15.39 10.85
CA GLY A 492 8.34 15.73 9.43
C GLY A 492 7.73 14.62 8.57
N MET A 493 7.58 14.90 7.27
CA MET A 493 7.13 13.93 6.28
C MET A 493 8.28 13.46 5.41
N THR A 494 8.32 12.17 5.09
CA THR A 494 9.20 11.59 4.09
C THR A 494 8.41 10.65 3.18
N THR A 495 8.89 10.43 1.97
CA THR A 495 8.17 9.62 0.98
C THR A 495 8.88 8.29 0.76
N GLY A 496 8.17 7.18 1.02
CA GLY A 496 8.42 5.87 0.46
C GLY A 496 7.42 5.59 -0.66
N ALA A 497 6.78 4.42 -0.63
CA ALA A 497 5.56 4.17 -1.39
C ALA A 497 4.38 4.98 -0.82
N THR A 498 4.44 5.31 0.46
CA THR A 498 3.48 6.10 1.24
C THR A 498 4.16 7.31 1.89
N ILE A 499 3.42 8.10 2.65
CA ILE A 499 3.95 9.20 3.46
C ILE A 499 4.27 8.66 4.86
N HIS A 500 5.54 8.69 5.24
CA HIS A 500 6.04 8.30 6.56
C HIS A 500 6.38 9.50 7.41
N THR A 501 6.52 9.29 8.72
CA THR A 501 7.17 10.27 9.59
C THR A 501 8.69 10.23 9.42
N THR A 502 9.35 11.37 9.58
CA THR A 502 10.82 11.43 9.44
C THR A 502 11.53 10.72 10.58
N ASN A 503 11.00 10.79 11.79
CA ASN A 503 11.68 10.34 13.01
C ASN A 503 10.83 9.37 13.86
N GLY A 504 9.75 8.82 13.31
CA GLY A 504 8.76 8.05 14.06
C GLY A 504 7.70 8.94 14.72
N LEU A 505 6.63 8.31 15.20
CA LEU A 505 5.53 8.96 15.91
C LEU A 505 5.53 8.49 17.37
N TYR A 506 6.16 9.25 18.25
CA TYR A 506 6.23 8.91 19.67
C TYR A 506 5.02 9.47 20.43
N MET A 507 4.32 8.59 21.14
CA MET A 507 3.15 8.92 21.93
C MET A 507 3.30 8.41 23.36
N LYS A 508 2.73 9.14 24.32
CA LYS A 508 2.47 8.65 25.67
C LYS A 508 1.07 8.09 25.71
N LEU A 509 0.95 6.87 26.17
CA LEU A 509 -0.30 6.17 26.28
C LEU A 509 -0.81 6.24 27.71
N THR A 510 -2.13 6.32 27.86
CA THR A 510 -2.83 6.27 29.16
C THR A 510 -3.94 5.25 29.05
N GLN A 511 -4.00 4.32 30.00
CA GLN A 511 -5.07 3.33 30.05
C GLN A 511 -6.40 4.02 30.33
N ARG A 512 -7.40 3.77 29.52
CA ARG A 512 -8.74 4.28 29.72
C ARG A 512 -9.50 3.42 30.74
N GLN A 513 -10.14 4.08 31.69
CA GLN A 513 -11.20 3.46 32.49
C GLN A 513 -12.50 3.59 31.70
N ARG A 514 -13.14 2.47 31.40
CA ARG A 514 -14.42 2.47 30.66
C ARG A 514 -15.47 3.26 31.47
N GLN A 515 -16.11 4.23 30.83
CA GLN A 515 -17.33 4.79 31.36
C GLN A 515 -18.44 3.75 31.14
N THR A 516 -18.88 3.09 32.19
CA THR A 516 -20.05 2.21 32.13
C THR A 516 -21.32 3.04 31.94
N ALA A 517 -22.36 2.49 31.31
CA ALA A 517 -23.63 3.19 31.02
C ALA A 517 -24.26 3.86 32.24
N SER A 518 -23.94 3.42 33.48
CA SER A 518 -24.35 4.06 34.72
C SER A 518 -23.74 5.45 34.95
N THR A 519 -22.57 5.76 34.42
CA THR A 519 -21.92 7.06 34.52
C THR A 519 -22.53 8.10 33.56
N PHE A 520 -23.04 7.67 32.40
CA PHE A 520 -23.76 8.56 31.47
C PHE A 520 -25.10 9.05 32.05
N ALA A 521 -25.82 8.21 32.81
CA ALA A 521 -27.08 8.58 33.44
C ALA A 521 -26.87 9.60 34.60
N ALA A 522 -25.76 9.49 35.31
CA ALA A 522 -25.45 10.38 36.43
C ALA A 522 -24.98 11.78 35.98
N ALA A 523 -24.26 11.88 34.84
CA ALA A 523 -23.80 13.18 34.30
C ALA A 523 -24.94 14.01 33.70
N ASN A 524 -25.96 13.39 33.11
CA ASN A 524 -27.13 14.05 32.54
C ASN A 524 -28.22 14.38 33.58
N SER A 525 -28.12 13.90 34.83
CA SER A 525 -29.04 14.22 35.92
C SER A 525 -28.53 15.38 36.81
N SER A 526 -27.32 15.90 36.57
CA SER A 526 -26.69 16.98 37.31
C SER A 526 -26.48 18.26 36.47
N SER A 527 -26.98 18.31 35.26
CA SER A 527 -27.14 19.52 34.42
C SER A 527 -28.65 19.82 34.27
#